data_16b5d80e982899a2c1ed927b3bafa48c
#
_entry.id   16b5d80e982899a2c1ed927b3bafa48c
#
_cell.length_a   1.000
_cell.length_b   1.000
_cell.length_c   1.000
_cell.angle_alpha   90.00
_cell.angle_beta   90.00
_cell.angle_gamma   90.00
#
_symmetry.space_group_name_H-M   'P 1'
#
loop_
_entity.id
_entity.type
_entity.pdbx_description
1 polymer ?
#
loop_
_entity_poly.entity_id
_entity_poly.type
_entity_poly.pdbx_seq_one_letter_code
_entity_poly.pdbx_strand_id
1 'polypeptide(L)'
;FASSCIPGVSIDVESEYPWKGNVSYTIGENKENRKFTLAISIPAWARNTAATLRLRHGEEEISRSISVEESLRDGYLYLSDLTHAGDRVEIRFDMPVRRIYANPKVRKDAGLAAVMRGPIVYALEEKDNGAELYALSLPEHAQFATEETTDPVLGTYVRLSADGYRDTSDGESLYSEKKPETVGQKLTFVPYYLWGNRGIGEMRVWVRTEG
;
A
#
# COMPACT_ATOMS: atom_id res chain seq x y z
N PHE A 1 -3.08 20.24 -4.23
CA PHE A 1 -2.35 20.25 -5.51
C PHE A 1 -3.34 20.51 -6.64
N ALA A 2 -3.16 21.58 -7.40
CA ALA A 2 -3.99 21.93 -8.56
C ALA A 2 -3.18 21.71 -9.84
N SER A 3 -3.77 21.09 -10.86
CA SER A 3 -3.18 20.91 -12.17
C SER A 3 -4.26 21.00 -13.25
N SER A 4 -3.94 21.57 -14.39
CA SER A 4 -4.83 21.58 -15.55
C SER A 4 -4.04 21.51 -16.85
N CYS A 5 -4.46 20.61 -17.74
CA CYS A 5 -4.01 20.56 -19.13
C CYS A 5 -5.10 21.04 -20.11
N ILE A 6 -6.29 21.43 -19.62
CA ILE A 6 -7.37 21.98 -20.41
C ILE A 6 -7.48 23.47 -20.07
N PRO A 7 -7.27 24.40 -21.02
CA PRO A 7 -7.38 25.83 -20.75
C PRO A 7 -8.75 26.18 -20.16
N GLY A 8 -8.76 26.93 -19.03
CA GLY A 8 -9.97 27.36 -18.34
C GLY A 8 -10.65 26.31 -17.46
N VAL A 9 -10.02 25.13 -17.28
CA VAL A 9 -10.45 24.12 -16.31
C VAL A 9 -9.34 23.90 -15.28
N SER A 10 -9.66 23.94 -14.00
CA SER A 10 -8.76 23.53 -12.92
C SER A 10 -9.33 22.36 -12.13
N ILE A 11 -8.46 21.48 -11.66
CA ILE A 11 -8.81 20.34 -10.82
C ILE A 11 -7.91 20.36 -9.60
N ASP A 12 -8.54 20.46 -8.43
CA ASP A 12 -7.85 20.38 -7.16
C ASP A 12 -7.83 18.93 -6.68
N VAL A 13 -6.65 18.45 -6.31
CA VAL A 13 -6.45 17.07 -5.85
C VAL A 13 -6.00 17.08 -4.40
N GLU A 14 -6.78 16.40 -3.54
CA GLU A 14 -6.44 16.13 -2.15
C GLU A 14 -6.17 14.65 -2.00
N SER A 15 -5.02 14.29 -1.43
CA SER A 15 -4.61 12.89 -1.33
C SER A 15 -3.63 12.67 -0.19
N GLU A 16 -3.84 11.60 0.56
CA GLU A 16 -2.86 11.04 1.49
C GLU A 16 -2.23 9.74 0.95
N TYR A 17 -2.43 9.46 -0.36
CA TYR A 17 -1.83 8.33 -1.06
C TYR A 17 -0.30 8.53 -1.17
N PRO A 18 0.53 7.51 -0.95
CA PRO A 18 0.19 6.09 -0.82
C PRO A 18 0.00 5.59 0.64
N TRP A 19 -0.03 6.45 1.63
CA TRP A 19 -0.17 6.04 3.04
C TRP A 19 -1.60 5.68 3.40
N LYS A 20 -2.56 6.48 2.91
CA LYS A 20 -3.99 6.21 2.99
C LYS A 20 -4.58 6.08 1.60
N GLY A 21 -5.71 5.40 1.50
CA GLY A 21 -6.35 5.14 0.21
C GLY A 21 -7.28 6.25 -0.28
N ASN A 22 -7.42 7.37 0.45
CA ASN A 22 -8.38 8.41 0.10
C ASN A 22 -7.75 9.40 -0.89
N VAL A 23 -8.43 9.63 -2.00
CA VAL A 23 -8.09 10.63 -3.00
C VAL A 23 -9.36 11.34 -3.43
N SER A 24 -9.35 12.66 -3.50
CA SER A 24 -10.46 13.43 -4.05
C SER A 24 -9.99 14.36 -5.17
N TYR A 25 -10.83 14.50 -6.17
CA TYR A 25 -10.67 15.39 -7.29
C TYR A 25 -11.86 16.34 -7.31
N THR A 26 -11.60 17.64 -7.17
CA THR A 26 -12.64 18.68 -7.17
C THR A 26 -12.42 19.61 -8.34
N ILE A 27 -13.47 19.90 -9.09
CA ILE A 27 -13.43 20.91 -10.14
C ILE A 27 -13.37 22.30 -9.49
N GLY A 28 -12.22 22.96 -9.61
CA GLY A 28 -12.02 24.31 -9.10
C GLY A 28 -12.68 25.35 -9.99
N GLU A 29 -12.30 25.39 -11.26
CA GLU A 29 -12.88 26.27 -12.27
C GLU A 29 -13.26 25.50 -13.54
N ASN A 30 -14.36 25.88 -14.16
CA ASN A 30 -14.70 25.54 -15.54
C ASN A 30 -15.50 26.71 -16.15
N LYS A 31 -14.77 27.75 -16.58
CA LYS A 31 -15.35 29.08 -16.96
C LYS A 31 -16.32 29.01 -18.14
N GLU A 32 -16.20 28.00 -18.99
CA GLU A 32 -17.00 27.86 -20.22
C GLU A 32 -17.91 26.62 -20.17
N ASN A 33 -18.09 26.01 -18.99
CA ASN A 33 -18.81 24.75 -18.81
C ASN A 33 -18.38 23.68 -19.83
N ARG A 34 -17.08 23.59 -20.07
CA ARG A 34 -16.50 22.65 -21.05
C ARG A 34 -16.80 21.24 -20.66
N LYS A 35 -17.21 20.43 -21.63
CA LYS A 35 -17.33 18.98 -21.44
C LYS A 35 -15.95 18.35 -21.57
N PHE A 36 -15.57 17.59 -20.57
CA PHE A 36 -14.35 16.79 -20.58
C PHE A 36 -14.61 15.45 -19.86
N THR A 37 -13.69 14.53 -19.99
CA THR A 37 -13.74 13.26 -19.27
C THR A 37 -12.51 13.18 -18.36
N LEU A 38 -12.75 13.02 -17.08
CA LEU A 38 -11.70 12.73 -16.10
C LEU A 38 -11.44 11.22 -16.11
N ALA A 39 -10.22 10.83 -16.44
CA ALA A 39 -9.78 9.43 -16.41
C ALA A 39 -8.88 9.21 -15.18
N ILE A 40 -9.36 8.41 -14.24
CA ILE A 40 -8.64 8.10 -12.98
C ILE A 40 -8.11 6.68 -13.08
N SER A 41 -6.79 6.52 -12.96
CA SER A 41 -6.17 5.19 -12.92
C SER A 41 -6.51 4.46 -11.63
N ILE A 42 -7.03 3.25 -11.76
CA ILE A 42 -7.32 2.35 -10.63
C ILE A 42 -6.27 1.24 -10.64
N PRO A 43 -5.37 1.20 -9.66
CA PRO A 43 -4.31 0.20 -9.63
C PRO A 43 -4.86 -1.22 -9.50
N ALA A 44 -4.25 -2.19 -10.19
CA ALA A 44 -4.69 -3.58 -10.20
C ALA A 44 -4.70 -4.26 -8.80
N TRP A 45 -3.94 -3.73 -7.84
CA TRP A 45 -3.94 -4.20 -6.46
C TRP A 45 -5.15 -3.70 -5.66
N ALA A 46 -5.81 -2.61 -6.08
CA ALA A 46 -6.92 -1.96 -5.37
C ALA A 46 -8.26 -2.60 -5.77
N ARG A 47 -8.47 -3.85 -5.38
CA ARG A 47 -9.63 -4.66 -5.80
C ARG A 47 -10.98 -4.14 -5.26
N ASN A 48 -10.99 -3.62 -4.03
CA ASN A 48 -12.20 -3.10 -3.37
C ASN A 48 -12.16 -1.56 -3.36
N THR A 49 -12.15 -0.95 -4.54
CA THR A 49 -12.16 0.50 -4.67
C THR A 49 -13.59 1.02 -4.61
N ALA A 50 -13.85 1.95 -3.70
CA ALA A 50 -15.10 2.69 -3.68
C ALA A 50 -14.93 4.05 -4.34
N ALA A 51 -15.93 4.48 -5.11
CA ALA A 51 -15.98 5.80 -5.71
C ALA A 51 -17.33 6.46 -5.44
N THR A 52 -17.31 7.72 -5.03
CA THR A 52 -18.51 8.53 -4.80
C THR A 52 -18.40 9.81 -5.61
N LEU A 53 -19.40 10.06 -6.44
CA LEU A 53 -19.54 11.27 -7.21
C LEU A 53 -20.46 12.23 -6.45
N ARG A 54 -20.04 13.50 -6.33
CA ARG A 54 -20.83 14.57 -5.75
C ARG A 54 -20.94 15.69 -6.78
N LEU A 55 -22.16 15.94 -7.23
CA LEU A 55 -22.47 16.96 -8.24
C LEU A 55 -23.17 18.12 -7.57
N ARG A 56 -22.75 19.35 -7.89
CA ARG A 56 -23.35 20.58 -7.39
C ARG A 56 -24.26 21.22 -8.43
N HIS A 57 -25.53 21.38 -8.07
CA HIS A 57 -26.50 22.13 -8.85
C HIS A 57 -27.03 23.32 -8.03
N GLY A 58 -26.33 24.45 -8.09
CA GLY A 58 -26.63 25.61 -7.23
C GLY A 58 -26.33 25.32 -5.76
N GLU A 59 -27.37 25.34 -4.91
CA GLU A 59 -27.26 25.01 -3.48
C GLU A 59 -27.48 23.51 -3.18
N GLU A 60 -27.94 22.75 -4.14
CA GLU A 60 -28.18 21.30 -3.99
C GLU A 60 -26.90 20.49 -4.30
N GLU A 61 -26.64 19.46 -3.50
CA GLU A 61 -25.60 18.47 -3.74
C GLU A 61 -26.25 17.10 -3.98
N ILE A 62 -25.97 16.50 -5.13
CA ILE A 62 -26.40 15.15 -5.45
C ILE A 62 -25.21 14.21 -5.25
N SER A 63 -25.33 13.24 -4.36
CA SER A 63 -24.32 12.23 -4.11
C SER A 63 -24.72 10.89 -4.72
N ARG A 64 -23.81 10.27 -5.47
CA ARG A 64 -24.01 8.97 -6.14
C ARG A 64 -22.78 8.07 -5.99
N SER A 65 -22.99 6.84 -5.53
CA SER A 65 -21.95 5.81 -5.57
C SER A 65 -21.77 5.30 -7.00
N ILE A 66 -20.52 5.05 -7.38
CA ILE A 66 -20.14 4.49 -8.68
C ILE A 66 -19.64 3.06 -8.46
N SER A 67 -20.19 2.11 -9.22
CA SER A 67 -19.60 0.78 -9.32
C SER A 67 -18.30 0.88 -10.14
N VAL A 68 -17.18 0.89 -9.44
CA VAL A 68 -15.86 1.00 -10.07
C VAL A 68 -15.60 -0.23 -10.95
N GLU A 69 -15.96 -1.42 -10.48
CA GLU A 69 -15.74 -2.67 -11.18
C GLU A 69 -16.47 -2.70 -12.56
N GLU A 70 -17.72 -2.25 -12.59
CA GLU A 70 -18.52 -2.20 -13.83
C GLU A 70 -18.11 -1.05 -14.77
N SER A 71 -17.53 0.01 -14.21
CA SER A 71 -17.16 1.22 -14.96
C SER A 71 -15.70 1.25 -15.41
N LEU A 72 -14.91 0.25 -14.97
CA LEU A 72 -13.47 0.18 -15.28
C LEU A 72 -13.25 -0.23 -16.74
N ARG A 73 -12.44 0.57 -17.45
CA ARG A 73 -11.99 0.26 -18.82
C ARG A 73 -10.48 0.44 -18.88
N ASP A 74 -9.76 -0.57 -19.30
CA ASP A 74 -8.29 -0.54 -19.45
C ASP A 74 -7.54 -0.01 -18.21
N GLY A 75 -8.06 -0.30 -17.02
CA GLY A 75 -7.48 0.16 -15.76
C GLY A 75 -7.85 1.59 -15.34
N TYR A 76 -8.78 2.24 -16.05
CA TYR A 76 -9.23 3.60 -15.75
C TYR A 76 -10.74 3.68 -15.48
N LEU A 77 -11.09 4.51 -14.51
CA LEU A 77 -12.46 4.99 -14.29
C LEU A 77 -12.65 6.29 -15.06
N TYR A 78 -13.60 6.31 -15.99
CA TYR A 78 -13.92 7.48 -16.83
C TYR A 78 -15.16 8.18 -16.32
N LEU A 79 -15.05 9.48 -16.02
CA LEU A 79 -16.13 10.33 -15.49
C LEU A 79 -16.32 11.54 -16.38
N SER A 80 -17.51 11.67 -16.95
CA SER A 80 -17.88 12.79 -17.84
C SER A 80 -18.90 13.75 -17.21
N ASP A 81 -19.38 13.44 -16.00
CA ASP A 81 -20.45 14.18 -15.32
C ASP A 81 -19.92 15.38 -14.50
N LEU A 82 -18.61 15.49 -14.33
CA LEU A 82 -17.94 16.55 -13.57
C LEU A 82 -17.76 17.79 -14.45
N THR A 83 -18.71 18.69 -14.46
CA THR A 83 -18.73 19.83 -15.38
C THR A 83 -18.79 21.20 -14.71
N HIS A 84 -19.18 21.27 -13.44
CA HIS A 84 -19.33 22.53 -12.71
C HIS A 84 -18.27 22.69 -11.63
N ALA A 85 -17.93 23.94 -11.31
CA ALA A 85 -17.09 24.24 -10.17
C ALA A 85 -17.72 23.70 -8.88
N GLY A 86 -16.94 22.97 -8.12
CA GLY A 86 -17.37 22.27 -6.90
C GLY A 86 -17.85 20.85 -7.12
N ASP A 87 -18.03 20.36 -8.37
CA ASP A 87 -18.23 18.95 -8.63
C ASP A 87 -17.00 18.16 -8.15
N ARG A 88 -17.24 16.99 -7.52
CA ARG A 88 -16.18 16.23 -6.84
C ARG A 88 -16.36 14.74 -7.05
N VAL A 89 -15.25 14.03 -7.19
CA VAL A 89 -15.20 12.59 -7.03
C VAL A 89 -14.26 12.21 -5.90
N GLU A 90 -14.74 11.35 -5.02
CA GLU A 90 -13.99 10.77 -3.92
C GLU A 90 -13.71 9.30 -4.23
N ILE A 91 -12.43 8.94 -4.25
CA ILE A 91 -11.97 7.57 -4.44
C ILE A 91 -11.40 7.07 -3.10
N ARG A 92 -11.79 5.87 -2.72
CA ARG A 92 -11.21 5.18 -1.58
C ARG A 92 -10.67 3.82 -2.01
N PHE A 93 -9.36 3.74 -2.13
CA PHE A 93 -8.66 2.48 -2.32
C PHE A 93 -8.63 1.69 -1.01
N ASP A 94 -9.03 0.43 -1.07
CA ASP A 94 -8.71 -0.50 0.01
C ASP A 94 -7.20 -0.74 0.02
N MET A 95 -6.60 -0.70 1.21
CA MET A 95 -5.15 -0.81 1.40
C MET A 95 -4.81 -2.08 2.20
N PRO A 96 -5.18 -3.28 1.72
CA PRO A 96 -4.91 -4.51 2.43
C PRO A 96 -3.41 -4.80 2.47
N VAL A 97 -2.99 -5.43 3.56
CA VAL A 97 -1.67 -6.06 3.60
C VAL A 97 -1.73 -7.36 2.81
N ARG A 98 -0.83 -7.52 1.86
CA ARG A 98 -0.78 -8.66 0.94
C ARG A 98 0.56 -9.36 1.01
N ARG A 99 0.53 -10.69 0.93
CA ARG A 99 1.72 -11.49 0.64
C ARG A 99 1.88 -11.62 -0.86
N ILE A 100 3.09 -11.45 -1.33
CA ILE A 100 3.45 -11.57 -2.74
C ILE A 100 4.44 -12.74 -2.84
N TYR A 101 4.11 -13.71 -3.64
CA TYR A 101 4.93 -14.88 -3.90
C TYR A 101 5.56 -14.78 -5.28
N ALA A 102 6.82 -15.19 -5.38
CA ALA A 102 7.50 -15.25 -6.66
C ALA A 102 7.02 -16.44 -7.52
N ASN A 103 7.05 -16.26 -8.83
CA ASN A 103 6.86 -17.39 -9.74
C ASN A 103 8.00 -18.44 -9.48
N PRO A 104 7.73 -19.76 -9.52
CA PRO A 104 8.75 -20.79 -9.31
C PRO A 104 9.98 -20.69 -10.22
N LYS A 105 9.89 -19.97 -11.34
CA LYS A 105 11.05 -19.67 -12.20
C LYS A 105 12.06 -18.76 -11.53
N VAL A 106 11.66 -17.97 -10.51
CA VAL A 106 12.53 -17.11 -9.71
C VAL A 106 13.08 -17.93 -8.55
N ARG A 107 14.11 -18.72 -8.83
CA ARG A 107 14.65 -19.74 -7.91
C ARG A 107 15.09 -19.21 -6.55
N LYS A 108 15.61 -17.99 -6.50
CA LYS A 108 16.14 -17.37 -5.27
C LYS A 108 15.03 -17.05 -4.24
N ASP A 109 13.81 -16.89 -4.71
CA ASP A 109 12.68 -16.48 -3.88
C ASP A 109 11.70 -17.63 -3.61
N ALA A 110 12.10 -18.86 -3.98
CA ALA A 110 11.29 -20.04 -3.69
C ALA A 110 11.13 -20.24 -2.17
N GLY A 111 9.89 -20.44 -1.70
CA GLY A 111 9.57 -20.58 -0.27
C GLY A 111 9.63 -19.27 0.51
N LEU A 112 9.68 -18.13 -0.19
CA LEU A 112 9.68 -16.81 0.40
C LEU A 112 8.43 -16.02 0.00
N ALA A 113 8.04 -15.06 0.84
CA ALA A 113 7.03 -14.06 0.53
C ALA A 113 7.53 -12.65 0.83
N ALA A 114 7.19 -11.71 -0.02
CA ALA A 114 7.32 -10.29 0.28
C ALA A 114 5.99 -9.75 0.81
N VAL A 115 6.05 -8.71 1.65
CA VAL A 115 4.88 -8.07 2.24
C VAL A 115 4.67 -6.71 1.57
N MET A 116 3.44 -6.45 1.14
CA MET A 116 3.04 -5.17 0.57
C MET A 116 1.76 -4.66 1.21
N ARG A 117 1.65 -3.33 1.35
CA ARG A 117 0.39 -2.66 1.69
C ARG A 117 0.11 -1.58 0.64
N GLY A 118 -1.01 -1.71 -0.06
CA GLY A 118 -1.22 -0.89 -1.26
C GLY A 118 -0.05 -1.04 -2.24
N PRO A 119 0.56 0.07 -2.71
CA PRO A 119 1.73 0.04 -3.60
C PRO A 119 3.06 -0.12 -2.86
N ILE A 120 3.07 -0.01 -1.52
CA ILE A 120 4.29 0.05 -0.73
C ILE A 120 4.79 -1.35 -0.42
N VAL A 121 6.06 -1.61 -0.74
CA VAL A 121 6.80 -2.80 -0.31
C VAL A 121 7.32 -2.57 1.09
N TYR A 122 7.32 -3.61 1.91
CA TYR A 122 7.81 -3.59 3.29
C TYR A 122 9.03 -4.49 3.46
N ALA A 123 9.88 -4.15 4.40
CA ALA A 123 11.07 -4.89 4.74
C ALA A 123 11.19 -5.09 6.26
N LEU A 124 11.85 -6.17 6.66
CA LEU A 124 12.39 -6.35 8.00
C LEU A 124 13.73 -5.61 8.06
N GLU A 125 13.98 -4.88 9.15
CA GLU A 125 15.29 -4.33 9.50
C GLU A 125 15.82 -4.99 10.77
N GLU A 126 17.13 -5.19 10.83
CA GLU A 126 17.81 -5.71 12.01
C GLU A 126 17.50 -4.91 13.26
N LYS A 127 17.42 -3.60 13.15
CA LYS A 127 17.13 -2.68 14.26
C LYS A 127 15.82 -3.01 14.99
N ASP A 128 14.81 -3.51 14.29
CA ASP A 128 13.50 -3.81 14.85
C ASP A 128 13.34 -5.30 15.18
N ASN A 129 14.12 -6.17 14.54
CA ASN A 129 13.91 -7.62 14.59
C ASN A 129 15.11 -8.39 15.13
N GLY A 130 16.26 -7.74 15.42
CA GLY A 130 17.52 -8.39 15.77
C GLY A 130 18.28 -8.87 14.53
N ALA A 131 19.54 -9.25 14.72
CA ALA A 131 20.42 -9.75 13.66
C ALA A 131 19.91 -11.10 13.07
N GLU A 132 20.55 -11.54 12.01
CA GLU A 132 20.25 -12.80 11.33
C GLU A 132 18.81 -12.88 10.84
N LEU A 133 18.37 -11.89 10.06
CA LEU A 133 17.00 -11.80 9.54
C LEU A 133 16.57 -13.00 8.70
N TYR A 134 17.52 -13.78 8.15
CA TYR A 134 17.23 -15.01 7.42
C TYR A 134 16.76 -16.16 8.31
N ALA A 135 16.98 -16.06 9.63
CA ALA A 135 16.44 -17.01 10.62
C ALA A 135 14.94 -16.78 10.88
N LEU A 136 14.39 -15.66 10.43
CA LEU A 136 12.98 -15.32 10.63
C LEU A 136 12.08 -16.01 9.62
N SER A 137 10.89 -16.41 10.08
CA SER A 137 9.83 -16.96 9.23
C SER A 137 8.47 -16.35 9.55
N LEU A 138 7.64 -16.22 8.53
CA LEU A 138 6.29 -15.66 8.58
C LEU A 138 5.28 -16.75 8.26
N PRO A 139 4.48 -17.23 9.23
CA PRO A 139 3.44 -18.22 8.99
C PRO A 139 2.42 -17.76 7.95
N GLU A 140 1.91 -18.69 7.13
CA GLU A 140 0.92 -18.36 6.09
C GLU A 140 -0.36 -17.72 6.64
N HIS A 141 -0.76 -18.09 7.86
CA HIS A 141 -2.00 -17.56 8.47
C HIS A 141 -1.76 -16.37 9.40
N ALA A 142 -0.50 -15.90 9.56
CA ALA A 142 -0.22 -14.76 10.42
C ALA A 142 -1.02 -13.54 9.99
N GLN A 143 -1.72 -12.95 10.94
CA GLN A 143 -2.48 -11.72 10.73
C GLN A 143 -1.56 -10.52 10.90
N PHE A 144 -1.77 -9.50 10.08
CA PHE A 144 -1.02 -8.26 10.18
C PHE A 144 -1.79 -7.22 10.97
N ALA A 145 -1.13 -6.60 11.94
CA ALA A 145 -1.56 -5.35 12.51
C ALA A 145 -0.90 -4.18 11.75
N THR A 146 -1.66 -3.10 11.58
CA THR A 146 -1.20 -1.85 10.96
C THR A 146 -1.26 -0.73 11.99
N GLU A 147 -0.19 0.05 12.10
CA GLU A 147 -0.09 1.16 13.04
C GLU A 147 0.57 2.36 12.39
N GLU A 148 -0.11 3.51 12.43
CA GLU A 148 0.54 4.78 12.09
C GLU A 148 1.49 5.15 13.23
N THR A 149 2.75 5.33 12.93
CA THR A 149 3.80 5.61 13.92
C THR A 149 4.69 6.76 13.45
N THR A 150 5.31 7.46 14.38
CA THR A 150 6.26 8.51 14.11
C THR A 150 7.62 8.15 14.70
N ASP A 151 8.63 8.14 13.85
CA ASP A 151 10.03 7.92 14.23
C ASP A 151 10.79 9.25 14.07
N PRO A 152 11.73 9.58 14.97
CA PRO A 152 12.49 10.85 14.89
C PRO A 152 13.30 11.02 13.60
N VAL A 153 13.68 9.90 12.97
CA VAL A 153 14.49 9.88 11.73
C VAL A 153 13.63 9.66 10.50
N LEU A 154 12.64 8.74 10.58
CA LEU A 154 11.83 8.33 9.42
C LEU A 154 10.59 9.20 9.21
N GLY A 155 10.22 10.03 10.20
CA GLY A 155 8.95 10.75 10.18
C GLY A 155 7.76 9.83 10.44
N THR A 156 6.57 10.25 9.97
CA THR A 156 5.33 9.47 10.13
C THR A 156 5.15 8.48 8.97
N TYR A 157 4.89 7.22 9.31
CA TYR A 157 4.67 6.14 8.36
C TYR A 157 3.75 5.06 8.96
N VAL A 158 3.24 4.15 8.12
CA VAL A 158 2.49 2.99 8.59
C VAL A 158 3.44 1.84 8.81
N ARG A 159 3.55 1.37 10.04
CA ARG A 159 4.28 0.17 10.44
C ARG A 159 3.36 -1.05 10.36
N LEU A 160 3.90 -2.19 9.95
CA LEU A 160 3.20 -3.46 10.01
C LEU A 160 3.86 -4.36 11.06
N SER A 161 3.06 -5.20 11.71
CA SER A 161 3.59 -6.26 12.57
C SER A 161 2.77 -7.53 12.41
N ALA A 162 3.42 -8.67 12.61
CA ALA A 162 2.80 -9.99 12.61
C ALA A 162 3.53 -10.90 13.58
N ASP A 163 2.84 -11.91 14.10
CA ASP A 163 3.49 -12.99 14.83
C ASP A 163 4.20 -13.90 13.84
N GLY A 164 5.43 -14.24 14.13
CA GLY A 164 6.29 -15.09 13.34
C GLY A 164 7.18 -15.92 14.22
N TYR A 165 8.21 -16.49 13.64
CA TYR A 165 9.16 -17.34 14.36
C TYR A 165 10.59 -16.98 14.01
N ARG A 166 11.48 -17.40 14.89
CA ARG A 166 12.93 -17.38 14.69
C ARG A 166 13.50 -18.76 14.95
N ASP A 167 14.29 -19.27 14.01
CA ASP A 167 15.12 -20.44 14.23
C ASP A 167 16.31 -20.05 15.10
N THR A 168 16.59 -20.86 16.11
CA THR A 168 17.70 -20.67 17.05
C THR A 168 18.61 -21.90 16.98
N SER A 169 19.91 -21.68 17.19
CA SER A 169 20.91 -22.73 17.28
C SER A 169 21.52 -22.72 18.68
N ASP A 170 21.71 -23.89 19.26
CA ASP A 170 22.32 -24.12 20.55
C ASP A 170 23.81 -24.48 20.49
N GLY A 171 24.41 -24.48 19.29
CA GLY A 171 25.77 -24.94 19.08
C GLY A 171 26.62 -24.07 18.17
N GLU A 172 27.95 -24.24 18.25
CA GLU A 172 28.91 -23.55 17.40
C GLU A 172 29.06 -24.18 16.01
N SER A 173 28.51 -25.39 15.82
CA SER A 173 28.58 -26.10 14.54
C SER A 173 27.71 -25.46 13.48
N LEU A 174 28.29 -25.22 12.28
CA LEU A 174 27.56 -24.68 11.13
C LEU A 174 26.56 -25.68 10.52
N TYR A 175 26.74 -26.97 10.77
CA TYR A 175 25.87 -28.05 10.30
C TYR A 175 25.56 -29.03 11.41
N SER A 176 24.32 -29.46 11.51
CA SER A 176 23.84 -30.38 12.53
C SER A 176 22.78 -31.33 11.94
N GLU A 177 22.70 -32.55 12.44
CA GLU A 177 21.61 -33.48 12.16
C GLU A 177 20.31 -33.06 12.93
N LYS A 178 20.44 -32.25 13.97
CA LYS A 178 19.31 -31.72 14.74
C LYS A 178 18.74 -30.50 14.02
N LYS A 179 17.43 -30.49 13.77
CA LYS A 179 16.73 -29.30 13.26
C LYS A 179 16.86 -28.16 14.30
N PRO A 180 17.09 -26.91 13.87
CA PRO A 180 17.05 -25.74 14.76
C PRO A 180 15.75 -25.69 15.58
N GLU A 181 15.84 -25.20 16.79
CA GLU A 181 14.68 -24.91 17.60
C GLU A 181 14.02 -23.62 17.08
N THR A 182 12.69 -23.57 17.14
CA THR A 182 11.93 -22.43 16.65
C THR A 182 11.23 -21.75 17.82
N VAL A 183 11.44 -20.46 17.99
CA VAL A 183 10.80 -19.64 19.03
C VAL A 183 9.90 -18.58 18.40
N GLY A 184 8.77 -18.30 19.08
CA GLY A 184 7.86 -17.24 18.64
C GLY A 184 8.52 -15.87 18.73
N GLN A 185 8.37 -15.06 17.70
CA GLN A 185 8.86 -13.69 17.66
C GLN A 185 7.88 -12.79 16.93
N LYS A 186 7.63 -11.59 17.48
CA LYS A 186 6.90 -10.56 16.75
C LYS A 186 7.79 -9.96 15.67
N LEU A 187 7.36 -10.02 14.43
CA LEU A 187 8.03 -9.43 13.28
C LEU A 187 7.52 -8.00 13.07
N THR A 188 8.44 -7.08 12.87
CA THR A 188 8.17 -5.66 12.60
C THR A 188 8.64 -5.29 11.22
N PHE A 189 7.73 -4.78 10.39
CA PHE A 189 8.01 -4.39 9.01
C PHE A 189 7.90 -2.89 8.85
N VAL A 190 8.87 -2.31 8.16
CA VAL A 190 8.90 -0.89 7.80
C VAL A 190 8.81 -0.74 6.27
N PRO A 191 8.29 0.39 5.75
CA PRO A 191 8.33 0.65 4.32
C PRO A 191 9.76 0.55 3.76
N TYR A 192 9.95 -0.19 2.69
CA TYR A 192 11.27 -0.42 2.09
C TYR A 192 12.01 0.88 1.75
N TYR A 193 11.31 1.92 1.30
CA TYR A 193 11.93 3.21 0.95
C TYR A 193 12.54 3.95 2.15
N LEU A 194 12.22 3.54 3.38
CA LEU A 194 12.76 4.09 4.62
C LEU A 194 14.00 3.33 5.12
N TRP A 195 14.33 2.20 4.49
CA TRP A 195 15.47 1.38 4.89
C TRP A 195 16.79 2.15 4.88
N GLY A 196 17.66 1.83 5.84
CA GLY A 196 19.04 2.36 5.95
C GLY A 196 19.14 3.73 6.59
N ASN A 197 18.03 4.43 6.84
CA ASN A 197 18.08 5.77 7.43
C ASN A 197 18.29 5.77 8.95
N ARG A 198 18.13 4.61 9.61
CA ARG A 198 18.31 4.46 11.08
C ARG A 198 19.63 3.81 11.49
N GLY A 199 20.58 3.70 10.61
CA GLY A 199 21.89 3.11 10.84
C GLY A 199 22.18 1.89 9.96
N ILE A 200 23.38 1.31 10.14
CA ILE A 200 23.82 0.12 9.43
C ILE A 200 23.18 -1.11 10.08
N GLY A 201 22.77 -2.07 9.27
CA GLY A 201 22.18 -3.33 9.69
C GLY A 201 21.66 -4.13 8.52
N GLU A 202 21.25 -5.37 8.79
CA GLU A 202 20.61 -6.22 7.80
C GLU A 202 19.23 -5.69 7.40
N MET A 203 18.84 -5.99 6.17
CA MET A 203 17.49 -5.75 5.66
C MET A 203 17.01 -6.93 4.85
N ARG A 204 15.72 -7.25 4.96
CA ARG A 204 15.12 -8.33 4.20
C ARG A 204 13.71 -8.01 3.73
N VAL A 205 13.48 -8.10 2.42
CA VAL A 205 12.14 -7.97 1.81
C VAL A 205 11.46 -9.33 1.72
N TRP A 206 12.19 -10.34 1.24
CA TRP A 206 11.69 -11.70 1.08
C TRP A 206 11.94 -12.52 2.34
N VAL A 207 10.87 -12.94 3.00
CA VAL A 207 10.89 -13.67 4.28
C VAL A 207 10.44 -15.09 4.05
N ARG A 208 11.03 -16.05 4.75
CA ARG A 208 10.62 -17.46 4.67
C ARG A 208 9.15 -17.59 5.08
N THR A 209 8.43 -18.46 4.39
CA THR A 209 7.06 -18.82 4.77
C THR A 209 7.05 -20.22 5.38
N GLU A 210 6.24 -20.40 6.42
CA GLU A 210 5.96 -21.69 7.00
C GLU A 210 4.47 -22.00 6.80
N GLY A 211 4.21 -23.20 6.25
CA GLY A 211 2.87 -23.75 6.07
C GLY A 211 2.30 -24.34 7.36
#